data_86ecb039c3f2639d26660782e48ed4ce
#
_entry.id   86ecb039c3f2639d26660782e48ed4ce
#
_cell.length_a   1.000
_cell.length_b   1.000
_cell.length_c   1.000
_cell.angle_alpha   90.00
_cell.angle_beta   90.00
_cell.angle_gamma   90.00
#
_symmetry.space_group_name_H-M   'P 1'
#
loop_
_entity.id
_entity.type
_entity.pdbx_description
1 polymer ?
#
loop_
_entity_poly.entity_id
_entity_poly.type
_entity_poly.pdbx_seq_one_letter_code
_entity_poly.pdbx_strand_id
1 'polypeptide(L)'
;LMSGYGIDINPRNILIISGAQQGLDIISKVLLGPEDNVIVERPTYAGAVAVFKSRGAEISEVPLTEDGMDIYYLESLLKEKDIKMLYLMPEFQNPTGVCYSDKTKERILELSQEYRLFIVEDDYSSDIYYKERPSSFLNLNRPGNVIYIKSFSKVFMPGLRLAFMILPNMLIDSIQAAKYTSDISTSGFFQKAFQLFLDKGMWEKHTDMLRNVYGKRHDLMTTCLNSMDDDGVTYNAPSGGLNFWINLPDGINDMQIYNAAIKEKIVVAPGSAFYMDCSEHNHLRLG
;
A
#
# COMPACT_ATOMS: atom_id res chain seq x y z
N LEU A 1 -1.59 16.42 -11.27
CA LEU A 1 -2.03 15.09 -10.85
C LEU A 1 -2.87 15.18 -9.57
N MET A 2 -2.31 15.63 -8.44
CA MET A 2 -3.03 15.67 -7.15
C MET A 2 -4.26 16.59 -7.18
N SER A 3 -4.22 17.70 -7.91
CA SER A 3 -5.40 18.55 -8.11
C SER A 3 -6.54 17.81 -8.83
N GLY A 4 -6.22 16.92 -9.77
CA GLY A 4 -7.20 16.02 -10.41
C GLY A 4 -7.82 15.00 -9.43
N TYR A 5 -7.20 14.78 -8.28
CA TYR A 5 -7.70 13.93 -7.20
C TYR A 5 -8.45 14.73 -6.10
N GLY A 6 -8.70 16.03 -6.34
CA GLY A 6 -9.33 16.90 -5.36
C GLY A 6 -8.43 17.28 -4.18
N ILE A 7 -7.11 17.05 -4.30
CA ILE A 7 -6.14 17.33 -3.24
C ILE A 7 -5.29 18.52 -3.65
N ASP A 8 -5.44 19.63 -2.93
CA ASP A 8 -4.62 20.83 -3.08
C ASP A 8 -3.40 20.76 -2.14
N ILE A 9 -2.20 20.73 -2.70
CA ILE A 9 -0.94 20.55 -1.97
C ILE A 9 0.04 21.65 -2.32
N ASN A 10 0.67 22.20 -1.29
CA ASN A 10 1.80 23.10 -1.52
C ASN A 10 2.95 22.31 -2.17
N PRO A 11 3.50 22.75 -3.31
CA PRO A 11 4.60 22.06 -3.98
C PRO A 11 5.84 21.82 -3.09
N ARG A 12 6.06 22.63 -2.06
CA ARG A 12 7.14 22.44 -1.08
C ARG A 12 7.02 21.15 -0.26
N ASN A 13 5.80 20.64 -0.13
CA ASN A 13 5.54 19.38 0.58
C ASN A 13 5.75 18.15 -0.29
N ILE A 14 6.04 18.30 -1.59
CA ILE A 14 6.21 17.19 -2.53
C ILE A 14 7.69 16.90 -2.71
N LEU A 15 8.08 15.64 -2.48
CA LEU A 15 9.43 15.14 -2.73
C LEU A 15 9.39 13.98 -3.72
N ILE A 16 10.11 14.12 -4.84
CA ILE A 16 10.24 13.05 -5.83
C ILE A 16 11.26 12.02 -5.35
N ILE A 17 10.91 10.75 -5.47
CA ILE A 17 11.71 9.60 -4.99
C ILE A 17 11.82 8.51 -6.07
N SER A 18 12.82 7.63 -5.91
CA SER A 18 13.12 6.55 -6.85
C SER A 18 12.30 5.27 -6.57
N GLY A 19 10.98 5.43 -6.41
CA GLY A 19 10.01 4.38 -6.06
C GLY A 19 9.64 4.37 -4.58
N ALA A 20 8.49 3.76 -4.23
CA ALA A 20 7.98 3.72 -2.86
C ALA A 20 8.97 3.11 -1.86
N GLN A 21 9.69 2.06 -2.25
CA GLN A 21 10.69 1.42 -1.39
C GLN A 21 11.77 2.40 -0.89
N GLN A 22 12.23 3.33 -1.74
CA GLN A 22 13.13 4.39 -1.31
C GLN A 22 12.44 5.36 -0.36
N GLY A 23 11.16 5.68 -0.61
CA GLY A 23 10.37 6.51 0.29
C GLY A 23 10.30 5.91 1.69
N LEU A 24 9.97 4.64 1.79
CA LEU A 24 9.93 3.90 3.06
C LEU A 24 11.30 3.89 3.77
N ASP A 25 12.39 3.66 3.02
CA ASP A 25 13.74 3.69 3.58
C ASP A 25 14.10 5.07 4.15
N ILE A 26 13.78 6.15 3.42
CA ILE A 26 14.05 7.53 3.86
C ILE A 26 13.21 7.90 5.09
N ILE A 27 11.90 7.57 5.07
CA ILE A 27 11.00 7.79 6.21
C ILE A 27 11.55 7.08 7.44
N SER A 28 11.92 5.81 7.28
CA SER A 28 12.47 5.00 8.36
C SER A 28 13.79 5.55 8.92
N LYS A 29 14.66 6.12 8.07
CA LYS A 29 15.90 6.79 8.51
C LYS A 29 15.64 8.00 9.40
N VAL A 30 14.53 8.70 9.17
CA VAL A 30 14.20 9.93 9.88
C VAL A 30 13.40 9.67 11.14
N LEU A 31 12.48 8.71 11.08
CA LEU A 31 11.50 8.50 12.15
C LEU A 31 11.85 7.35 13.10
N LEU A 32 12.64 6.35 12.65
CA LEU A 32 12.84 5.11 13.40
C LEU A 32 14.28 4.92 13.84
N GLY A 33 14.43 4.48 15.06
CA GLY A 33 15.63 3.93 15.65
C GLY A 33 15.39 2.55 16.26
N PRO A 34 16.42 1.95 16.88
CA PRO A 34 16.26 0.70 17.60
C PRO A 34 15.16 0.81 18.66
N GLU A 35 14.32 -0.24 18.76
CA GLU A 35 13.23 -0.36 19.73
C GLU A 35 12.03 0.59 19.49
N ASP A 36 12.07 1.49 18.51
CA ASP A 36 10.87 2.24 18.13
C ASP A 36 9.79 1.29 17.58
N ASN A 37 8.55 1.47 18.00
CA ASN A 37 7.45 0.60 17.59
C ASN A 37 6.73 1.12 16.35
N VAL A 38 6.49 0.21 15.41
CA VAL A 38 5.72 0.45 14.17
C VAL A 38 4.53 -0.50 14.14
N ILE A 39 3.34 0.03 13.83
CA ILE A 39 2.18 -0.81 13.52
C ILE A 39 2.07 -0.98 12.01
N VAL A 40 1.78 -2.21 11.59
CA VAL A 40 1.47 -2.59 10.21
C VAL A 40 0.17 -3.40 10.15
N GLU A 41 -0.38 -3.54 8.97
CA GLU A 41 -1.52 -4.42 8.69
C GLU A 41 -1.13 -5.91 8.80
N ARG A 42 -2.10 -6.78 9.09
CA ARG A 42 -1.94 -8.24 9.04
C ARG A 42 -3.02 -8.83 8.12
N PRO A 43 -2.69 -9.40 6.96
CA PRO A 43 -1.34 -9.44 6.34
C PRO A 43 -0.89 -8.09 5.76
N THR A 44 0.41 -7.97 5.40
CA THR A 44 0.98 -6.73 4.88
C THR A 44 2.07 -6.95 3.82
N TYR A 45 2.60 -5.85 3.28
CA TYR A 45 3.69 -5.86 2.31
C TYR A 45 5.04 -6.14 2.99
N ALA A 46 5.60 -7.30 2.73
CA ALA A 46 6.88 -7.74 3.32
C ALA A 46 8.06 -6.80 3.06
N GLY A 47 8.03 -6.04 1.93
CA GLY A 47 9.06 -5.06 1.61
C GLY A 47 9.11 -3.88 2.59
N ALA A 48 7.99 -3.44 3.12
CA ALA A 48 7.92 -2.41 4.16
C ALA A 48 8.46 -2.96 5.49
N VAL A 49 7.99 -4.15 5.89
CA VAL A 49 8.45 -4.86 7.09
C VAL A 49 9.98 -5.01 7.10
N ALA A 50 10.58 -5.42 5.98
CA ALA A 50 12.02 -5.57 5.86
C ALA A 50 12.78 -4.24 6.07
N VAL A 51 12.25 -3.13 5.57
CA VAL A 51 12.84 -1.80 5.78
C VAL A 51 12.78 -1.41 7.26
N PHE A 52 11.63 -1.57 7.93
CA PHE A 52 11.48 -1.19 9.33
C PHE A 52 12.38 -2.05 10.24
N LYS A 53 12.39 -3.37 10.03
CA LYS A 53 13.31 -4.30 10.73
C LYS A 53 14.78 -3.93 10.53
N SER A 54 15.16 -3.41 9.36
CA SER A 54 16.55 -2.99 9.10
C SER A 54 17.00 -1.80 9.96
N ARG A 55 16.05 -1.08 10.58
CA ARG A 55 16.32 0.01 11.54
C ARG A 55 16.32 -0.45 12.99
N GLY A 56 16.07 -1.73 13.24
CA GLY A 56 15.90 -2.27 14.57
C GLY A 56 14.54 -1.96 15.20
N ALA A 57 13.57 -1.51 14.40
CA ALA A 57 12.23 -1.22 14.90
C ALA A 57 11.49 -2.51 15.27
N GLU A 58 10.70 -2.45 16.34
CA GLU A 58 9.74 -3.47 16.72
C GLU A 58 8.44 -3.29 15.92
N ILE A 59 7.89 -4.39 15.41
CA ILE A 59 6.70 -4.35 14.57
C ILE A 59 5.56 -5.06 15.28
N SER A 60 4.43 -4.39 15.36
CA SER A 60 3.16 -4.94 15.81
C SER A 60 2.20 -5.02 14.63
N GLU A 61 1.54 -6.15 14.46
CA GLU A 61 0.55 -6.37 13.41
C GLU A 61 -0.86 -6.12 13.94
N VAL A 62 -1.71 -5.48 13.15
CA VAL A 62 -3.15 -5.32 13.42
C VAL A 62 -3.94 -6.03 12.34
N PRO A 63 -4.87 -6.94 12.70
CA PRO A 63 -5.71 -7.64 11.74
C PRO A 63 -6.53 -6.70 10.86
N LEU A 64 -6.83 -7.14 9.63
CA LEU A 64 -7.74 -6.46 8.73
C LEU A 64 -9.16 -7.03 8.86
N THR A 65 -10.13 -6.15 8.79
CA THR A 65 -11.54 -6.43 8.57
C THR A 65 -11.93 -6.09 7.13
N GLU A 66 -13.18 -6.25 6.76
CA GLU A 66 -13.71 -5.83 5.44
C GLU A 66 -13.63 -4.30 5.23
N ASP A 67 -13.67 -3.52 6.34
CA ASP A 67 -13.63 -2.05 6.34
C ASP A 67 -12.22 -1.47 6.55
N GLY A 68 -11.19 -2.30 6.57
CA GLY A 68 -9.80 -1.92 6.84
C GLY A 68 -9.27 -2.47 8.16
N MET A 69 -8.35 -1.75 8.80
CA MET A 69 -7.71 -2.17 10.04
C MET A 69 -8.72 -2.31 11.20
N ASP A 70 -8.60 -3.36 12.01
CA ASP A 70 -9.41 -3.54 13.22
C ASP A 70 -9.12 -2.43 14.24
N ILE A 71 -10.07 -1.50 14.36
CA ILE A 71 -9.92 -0.32 15.21
C ILE A 71 -9.86 -0.68 16.70
N TYR A 72 -10.60 -1.70 17.16
CA TYR A 72 -10.58 -2.10 18.56
C TYR A 72 -9.23 -2.69 18.94
N TYR A 73 -8.67 -3.51 18.06
CA TYR A 73 -7.34 -4.06 18.25
C TYR A 73 -6.27 -2.97 18.20
N LEU A 74 -6.36 -2.04 17.25
CA LEU A 74 -5.48 -0.88 17.15
C LEU A 74 -5.49 -0.06 18.45
N GLU A 75 -6.68 0.28 18.96
CA GLU A 75 -6.81 1.04 20.22
C GLU A 75 -6.20 0.31 21.42
N SER A 76 -6.31 -1.01 21.46
CA SER A 76 -5.68 -1.78 22.54
C SER A 76 -4.15 -1.70 22.51
N LEU A 77 -3.56 -1.83 21.31
CA LEU A 77 -2.11 -1.71 21.13
C LEU A 77 -1.60 -0.29 21.46
N LEU A 78 -2.33 0.75 21.07
CA LEU A 78 -1.96 2.14 21.35
C LEU A 78 -1.98 2.47 22.84
N LYS A 79 -2.76 1.75 23.65
CA LYS A 79 -2.77 1.91 25.12
C LYS A 79 -1.60 1.19 25.80
N GLU A 80 -1.07 0.15 25.17
CA GLU A 80 -0.03 -0.72 25.74
C GLU A 80 1.38 -0.31 25.32
N LYS A 81 1.52 0.28 24.11
CA LYS A 81 2.82 0.58 23.50
C LYS A 81 2.91 2.03 23.06
N ASP A 82 4.08 2.61 23.18
CA ASP A 82 4.42 3.89 22.55
C ASP A 82 4.72 3.65 21.05
N ILE A 83 3.79 4.01 20.18
CA ILE A 83 3.84 3.76 18.75
C ILE A 83 4.33 5.02 18.03
N LYS A 84 5.38 4.86 17.23
CA LYS A 84 5.95 5.97 16.45
C LYS A 84 5.23 6.21 15.13
N MET A 85 4.85 5.10 14.48
CA MET A 85 4.39 5.13 13.10
C MET A 85 3.39 4.01 12.82
N LEU A 86 2.38 4.33 12.03
CA LEU A 86 1.42 3.40 11.45
C LEU A 86 1.63 3.37 9.93
N TYR A 87 1.99 2.19 9.38
CA TYR A 87 2.10 1.96 7.94
C TYR A 87 0.89 1.18 7.43
N LEU A 88 0.26 1.69 6.38
CA LEU A 88 -0.94 1.09 5.81
C LEU A 88 -1.11 1.40 4.32
N MET A 89 -1.85 0.53 3.64
CA MET A 89 -2.24 0.64 2.24
C MET A 89 -3.78 0.70 2.16
N PRO A 90 -4.41 1.86 2.40
CA PRO A 90 -5.85 1.94 2.58
C PRO A 90 -6.66 1.77 1.29
N GLU A 91 -6.00 1.88 0.12
CA GLU A 91 -6.62 1.67 -1.19
C GLU A 91 -6.10 0.38 -1.82
N PHE A 92 -6.99 -0.61 -1.98
CA PHE A 92 -6.68 -1.91 -2.60
C PHE A 92 -5.46 -2.58 -1.97
N GLN A 93 -5.51 -2.75 -0.66
CA GLN A 93 -4.46 -3.27 0.19
C GLN A 93 -3.71 -4.48 -0.43
N ASN A 94 -2.41 -4.51 -0.29
CA ASN A 94 -1.59 -5.64 -0.73
C ASN A 94 -1.21 -6.52 0.48
N PRO A 95 -1.75 -7.76 0.57
CA PRO A 95 -2.25 -8.58 -0.55
C PRO A 95 -3.77 -8.67 -0.70
N THR A 96 -4.57 -8.18 0.24
CA THR A 96 -5.99 -8.55 0.41
C THR A 96 -6.96 -7.89 -0.57
N GLY A 97 -6.58 -6.75 -1.18
CA GLY A 97 -7.48 -5.95 -2.00
C GLY A 97 -8.50 -5.13 -1.21
N VAL A 98 -8.48 -5.18 0.11
CA VAL A 98 -9.38 -4.41 0.99
C VAL A 98 -9.20 -2.90 0.76
N CYS A 99 -10.32 -2.17 0.72
CA CYS A 99 -10.36 -0.72 0.80
C CYS A 99 -10.89 -0.28 2.16
N TYR A 100 -10.21 0.66 2.78
CA TYR A 100 -10.67 1.22 4.05
C TYR A 100 -11.90 2.09 3.85
N SER A 101 -12.90 1.93 4.71
CA SER A 101 -14.03 2.85 4.77
C SER A 101 -13.58 4.23 5.28
N ASP A 102 -14.29 5.28 4.89
CA ASP A 102 -13.99 6.63 5.36
C ASP A 102 -14.11 6.72 6.89
N LYS A 103 -15.07 6.00 7.47
CA LYS A 103 -15.23 5.92 8.93
C LYS A 103 -13.99 5.33 9.62
N THR A 104 -13.43 4.27 9.07
CA THR A 104 -12.19 3.67 9.60
C THR A 104 -11.01 4.62 9.47
N LYS A 105 -10.89 5.31 8.32
CA LYS A 105 -9.84 6.32 8.10
C LYS A 105 -9.97 7.49 9.08
N GLU A 106 -11.18 8.03 9.27
CA GLU A 106 -11.44 9.11 10.22
C GLU A 106 -11.01 8.71 11.64
N ARG A 107 -11.39 7.50 12.08
CA ARG A 107 -11.00 7.01 13.41
C ARG A 107 -9.49 6.83 13.56
N ILE A 108 -8.81 6.33 12.55
CA ILE A 108 -7.34 6.24 12.53
C ILE A 108 -6.71 7.65 12.61
N LEU A 109 -7.26 8.64 11.91
CA LEU A 109 -6.80 10.03 12.00
C LEU A 109 -6.94 10.60 13.42
N GLU A 110 -8.09 10.38 14.07
CA GLU A 110 -8.30 10.78 15.47
C GLU A 110 -7.26 10.16 16.42
N LEU A 111 -7.10 8.84 16.30
CA LEU A 111 -6.11 8.10 17.12
C LEU A 111 -4.69 8.58 16.85
N SER A 112 -4.35 8.89 15.60
CA SER A 112 -3.01 9.38 15.24
C SER A 112 -2.70 10.74 15.86
N GLN A 113 -3.71 11.58 16.07
CA GLN A 113 -3.56 12.85 16.78
C GLN A 113 -3.47 12.65 18.29
N GLU A 114 -4.35 11.81 18.85
CA GLU A 114 -4.40 11.50 20.28
C GLU A 114 -3.06 10.93 20.76
N TYR A 115 -2.52 9.96 20.03
CA TYR A 115 -1.26 9.27 20.36
C TYR A 115 -0.01 9.87 19.69
N ARG A 116 -0.16 10.96 18.92
CA ARG A 116 0.94 11.70 18.26
C ARG A 116 1.83 10.83 17.36
N LEU A 117 1.26 9.86 16.68
CA LEU A 117 1.96 8.99 15.75
C LEU A 117 1.85 9.50 14.30
N PHE A 118 2.81 9.11 13.46
CA PHE A 118 2.75 9.36 12.02
C PHE A 118 1.99 8.25 11.30
N ILE A 119 1.19 8.64 10.30
CA ILE A 119 0.59 7.73 9.34
C ILE A 119 1.43 7.75 8.07
N VAL A 120 1.84 6.57 7.58
CA VAL A 120 2.43 6.38 6.25
C VAL A 120 1.42 5.66 5.38
N GLU A 121 0.80 6.41 4.47
CA GLU A 121 -0.13 5.92 3.48
C GLU A 121 0.62 5.56 2.20
N ASP A 122 0.63 4.28 1.82
CA ASP A 122 1.32 3.78 0.62
C ASP A 122 0.30 3.48 -0.49
N ASP A 123 0.19 4.41 -1.43
CA ASP A 123 -0.67 4.30 -2.62
C ASP A 123 0.11 3.76 -3.81
N TYR A 124 -0.03 2.47 -4.06
CA TYR A 124 0.61 1.81 -5.20
C TYR A 124 -0.33 1.55 -6.38
N SER A 125 -1.67 1.65 -6.21
CA SER A 125 -2.63 1.22 -7.24
C SER A 125 -3.99 1.93 -7.25
N SER A 126 -4.21 2.99 -6.48
CA SER A 126 -5.51 3.68 -6.37
C SER A 126 -6.10 4.16 -7.70
N ASP A 127 -5.28 4.31 -8.76
CA ASP A 127 -5.75 4.68 -10.09
C ASP A 127 -6.47 3.54 -10.84
N ILE A 128 -6.33 2.29 -10.36
CA ILE A 128 -6.97 1.11 -10.95
C ILE A 128 -8.19 0.72 -10.13
N TYR A 129 -9.27 1.46 -10.29
CA TYR A 129 -10.55 1.19 -9.64
C TYR A 129 -11.61 0.75 -10.66
N TYR A 130 -12.56 -0.09 -10.24
CA TYR A 130 -13.59 -0.66 -11.12
C TYR A 130 -14.99 -0.05 -10.89
N LYS A 131 -15.19 0.59 -9.75
CA LYS A 131 -16.44 1.31 -9.42
C LYS A 131 -16.15 2.79 -9.22
N GLU A 132 -15.68 3.16 -8.05
CA GLU A 132 -15.37 4.53 -7.66
C GLU A 132 -13.92 4.63 -7.20
N ARG A 133 -13.32 5.80 -7.41
CA ARG A 133 -11.99 6.05 -6.90
C ARG A 133 -12.05 6.14 -5.38
N PRO A 134 -11.24 5.36 -4.64
CA PRO A 134 -11.18 5.47 -3.20
C PRO A 134 -10.60 6.83 -2.76
N SER A 135 -11.06 7.31 -1.61
CA SER A 135 -10.50 8.49 -0.96
C SER A 135 -9.17 8.18 -0.28
N SER A 136 -8.22 9.13 -0.30
CA SER A 136 -7.00 9.07 0.50
C SER A 136 -7.24 9.71 1.88
N PHE A 137 -6.40 9.44 2.87
CA PHE A 137 -6.37 10.20 4.12
C PHE A 137 -6.21 11.72 3.88
N LEU A 138 -5.53 12.09 2.80
CA LEU A 138 -5.38 13.50 2.42
C LEU A 138 -6.68 14.18 1.99
N ASN A 139 -7.71 13.42 1.58
CA ASN A 139 -9.02 13.97 1.23
C ASN A 139 -9.89 14.27 2.45
N LEU A 140 -9.75 13.49 3.54
CA LEU A 140 -10.67 13.54 4.67
C LEU A 140 -10.41 14.71 5.61
N ASN A 141 -9.24 14.78 6.16
CA ASN A 141 -8.81 15.89 7.00
C ASN A 141 -7.29 15.88 7.02
N ARG A 142 -6.64 17.04 6.93
CA ARG A 142 -5.18 17.10 6.81
C ARG A 142 -4.51 17.24 8.19
N PRO A 143 -4.45 16.18 9.01
CA PRO A 143 -3.61 16.23 10.17
C PRO A 143 -2.17 16.38 9.71
N GLY A 144 -1.40 17.23 10.37
CA GLY A 144 0.00 17.47 10.03
C GLY A 144 0.95 16.29 10.27
N ASN A 145 0.43 15.05 10.31
CA ASN A 145 1.16 13.83 10.61
C ASN A 145 0.96 12.70 9.57
N VAL A 146 0.30 12.98 8.42
CA VAL A 146 0.15 12.01 7.33
C VAL A 146 1.29 12.20 6.32
N ILE A 147 2.01 11.13 6.05
CA ILE A 147 2.99 11.00 4.97
C ILE A 147 2.34 10.13 3.89
N TYR A 148 2.14 10.68 2.69
CA TYR A 148 1.56 9.96 1.58
C TYR A 148 2.64 9.60 0.57
N ILE A 149 2.65 8.36 0.11
CA ILE A 149 3.54 7.86 -0.94
C ILE A 149 2.70 7.45 -2.15
N LYS A 150 2.98 8.04 -3.32
CA LYS A 150 2.38 7.62 -4.59
C LYS A 150 3.41 6.97 -5.48
N SER A 151 3.20 5.69 -5.79
CA SER A 151 4.06 4.92 -6.69
C SER A 151 3.47 4.84 -8.11
N PHE A 152 4.32 5.02 -9.13
CA PHE A 152 3.94 4.82 -10.53
C PHE A 152 4.34 3.45 -11.09
N SER A 153 4.96 2.60 -10.27
CA SER A 153 5.52 1.31 -10.71
C SER A 153 4.46 0.32 -11.22
N LYS A 154 3.25 0.35 -10.67
CA LYS A 154 2.16 -0.57 -11.04
C LYS A 154 1.19 0.04 -12.06
N VAL A 155 1.00 1.35 -11.96
CA VAL A 155 0.02 2.07 -12.80
C VAL A 155 0.63 2.66 -14.07
N PHE A 156 1.96 2.68 -14.21
CA PHE A 156 2.63 3.19 -15.41
C PHE A 156 3.74 2.25 -15.88
N MET A 157 4.93 2.33 -15.28
CA MET A 157 6.09 1.54 -15.70
C MET A 157 7.03 1.25 -14.53
N PRO A 158 7.24 -0.03 -14.16
CA PRO A 158 8.13 -0.35 -13.02
C PRO A 158 9.57 0.10 -13.23
N GLY A 159 10.10 0.02 -14.48
CA GLY A 159 11.46 0.41 -14.83
C GLY A 159 11.74 1.92 -14.72
N LEU A 160 10.70 2.76 -14.68
CA LEU A 160 10.85 4.21 -14.54
C LEU A 160 11.41 4.61 -13.16
N ARG A 161 11.20 3.78 -12.15
CA ARG A 161 11.62 4.04 -10.78
C ARG A 161 11.22 5.42 -10.29
N LEU A 162 9.96 5.81 -10.53
CA LEU A 162 9.43 7.13 -10.17
C LEU A 162 8.28 6.99 -9.17
N ALA A 163 8.33 7.78 -8.13
CA ALA A 163 7.29 7.95 -7.13
C ALA A 163 7.42 9.35 -6.52
N PHE A 164 6.47 9.76 -5.71
CA PHE A 164 6.62 10.96 -4.88
C PHE A 164 6.03 10.75 -3.48
N MET A 165 6.50 11.56 -2.55
CA MET A 165 5.92 11.68 -1.22
C MET A 165 5.29 13.04 -1.04
N ILE A 166 4.21 13.11 -0.27
CA ILE A 166 3.66 14.34 0.28
C ILE A 166 3.96 14.32 1.78
N LEU A 167 4.65 15.34 2.24
CA LEU A 167 5.21 15.40 3.58
C LEU A 167 4.51 16.45 4.44
N PRO A 168 4.28 16.18 5.73
CA PRO A 168 3.93 17.21 6.69
C PRO A 168 5.07 18.21 6.84
N ASN A 169 4.72 19.50 7.09
CA ASN A 169 5.69 20.58 7.14
C ASN A 169 6.89 20.32 8.07
N MET A 170 6.63 19.67 9.20
CA MET A 170 7.65 19.39 10.21
C MET A 170 8.72 18.38 9.79
N LEU A 171 8.45 17.58 8.73
CA LEU A 171 9.38 16.55 8.25
C LEU A 171 10.13 16.94 6.98
N ILE A 172 9.78 18.05 6.32
CA ILE A 172 10.33 18.40 5.01
C ILE A 172 11.86 18.43 5.04
N ASP A 173 12.45 19.21 5.94
CA ASP A 173 13.91 19.42 5.97
C ASP A 173 14.66 18.13 6.31
N SER A 174 14.19 17.36 7.29
CA SER A 174 14.79 16.10 7.71
C SER A 174 14.73 15.04 6.61
N ILE A 175 13.57 14.92 5.95
CA ILE A 175 13.37 13.96 4.85
C ILE A 175 14.19 14.38 3.61
N GLN A 176 14.26 15.66 3.28
CA GLN A 176 15.10 16.15 2.18
C GLN A 176 16.59 15.89 2.43
N ALA A 177 17.07 16.12 3.65
CA ALA A 177 18.45 15.81 4.03
C ALA A 177 18.76 14.31 3.91
N ALA A 178 17.85 13.45 4.40
CA ALA A 178 18.00 12.00 4.28
C ALA A 178 17.95 11.53 2.82
N LYS A 179 17.09 12.13 1.98
CA LYS A 179 17.05 11.87 0.53
C LYS A 179 18.37 12.25 -0.14
N TYR A 180 18.88 13.44 0.15
CA TYR A 180 20.14 13.92 -0.42
C TYR A 180 21.32 12.97 -0.12
N THR A 181 21.39 12.46 1.09
CA THR A 181 22.43 11.49 1.47
C THR A 181 22.21 10.08 0.90
N SER A 182 21.01 9.77 0.40
CA SER A 182 20.68 8.45 -0.16
C SER A 182 21.03 8.33 -1.65
N ASP A 183 20.68 9.34 -2.47
CA ASP A 183 20.89 9.28 -3.93
C ASP A 183 21.11 10.66 -4.58
N ILE A 184 21.30 11.71 -3.79
CA ILE A 184 21.42 13.12 -4.24
C ILE A 184 20.12 13.58 -4.94
N SER A 185 19.69 12.89 -6.00
CA SER A 185 18.45 13.20 -6.72
C SER A 185 17.94 12.01 -7.53
N THR A 186 16.62 11.91 -7.66
CA THR A 186 15.98 11.01 -8.62
C THR A 186 16.24 11.50 -10.06
N SER A 187 16.37 10.59 -11.02
CA SER A 187 16.68 10.89 -12.41
C SER A 187 15.82 12.03 -13.01
N GLY A 188 16.46 13.17 -13.31
CA GLY A 188 15.79 14.32 -13.95
C GLY A 188 15.25 14.02 -15.33
N PHE A 189 15.91 13.11 -16.09
CA PHE A 189 15.44 12.67 -17.39
C PHE A 189 14.04 12.02 -17.30
N PHE A 190 13.86 11.08 -16.38
CA PHE A 190 12.57 10.40 -16.19
C PHE A 190 11.50 11.34 -15.61
N GLN A 191 11.88 12.24 -14.73
CA GLN A 191 10.95 13.28 -14.25
C GLN A 191 10.45 14.14 -15.41
N LYS A 192 11.35 14.60 -16.31
CA LYS A 192 10.97 15.42 -17.46
C LYS A 192 10.12 14.65 -18.47
N ALA A 193 10.45 13.38 -18.72
CA ALA A 193 9.66 12.52 -19.59
C ALA A 193 8.23 12.33 -19.05
N PHE A 194 8.11 12.07 -17.75
CA PHE A 194 6.81 11.91 -17.11
C PHE A 194 6.02 13.23 -17.05
N GLN A 195 6.69 14.35 -16.80
CA GLN A 195 6.07 15.67 -16.89
C GLN A 195 5.46 15.90 -18.25
N LEU A 196 6.19 15.65 -19.34
CA LEU A 196 5.68 15.81 -20.71
C LEU A 196 4.49 14.88 -20.99
N PHE A 197 4.46 13.70 -20.40
CA PHE A 197 3.33 12.78 -20.49
C PHE A 197 2.07 13.35 -19.82
N LEU A 198 2.24 13.94 -18.63
CA LEU A 198 1.17 14.64 -17.91
C LEU A 198 0.68 15.89 -18.68
N ASP A 199 1.60 16.74 -19.10
CA ASP A 199 1.29 18.01 -19.80
C ASP A 199 0.52 17.79 -21.11
N LYS A 200 0.71 16.63 -21.75
CA LYS A 200 -0.03 16.22 -22.95
C LYS A 200 -1.40 15.59 -22.67
N GLY A 201 -1.85 15.52 -21.41
CA GLY A 201 -3.10 14.87 -21.02
C GLY A 201 -3.13 13.37 -21.35
N MET A 202 -1.95 12.73 -21.35
CA MET A 202 -1.86 11.30 -21.67
C MET A 202 -2.11 10.42 -20.45
N TRP A 203 -2.04 10.98 -19.25
CA TRP A 203 -2.25 10.23 -18.00
C TRP A 203 -3.68 9.72 -17.88
N GLU A 204 -4.65 10.57 -18.09
CA GLU A 204 -6.07 10.23 -18.00
C GLU A 204 -6.42 9.13 -19.02
N LYS A 205 -5.98 9.29 -20.27
CA LYS A 205 -6.17 8.28 -21.33
C LYS A 205 -5.53 6.94 -20.96
N HIS A 206 -4.34 6.99 -20.37
CA HIS A 206 -3.61 5.79 -19.94
C HIS A 206 -4.31 5.09 -18.79
N THR A 207 -4.74 5.81 -17.76
CA THR A 207 -5.45 5.22 -16.61
C THR A 207 -6.84 4.71 -17.01
N ASP A 208 -7.54 5.37 -17.93
CA ASP A 208 -8.80 4.87 -18.51
C ASP A 208 -8.58 3.54 -19.26
N MET A 209 -7.53 3.46 -20.06
CA MET A 209 -7.16 2.23 -20.76
C MET A 209 -6.83 1.12 -19.76
N LEU A 210 -6.07 1.43 -18.70
CA LEU A 210 -5.75 0.44 -17.66
C LEU A 210 -7.01 -0.07 -16.95
N ARG A 211 -7.91 0.83 -16.53
CA ARG A 211 -9.17 0.44 -15.89
C ARG A 211 -10.01 -0.48 -16.78
N ASN A 212 -10.09 -0.19 -18.07
CA ASN A 212 -10.81 -1.03 -19.02
C ASN A 212 -10.15 -2.43 -19.18
N VAL A 213 -8.82 -2.48 -19.31
CA VAL A 213 -8.09 -3.75 -19.47
C VAL A 213 -8.19 -4.59 -18.20
N TYR A 214 -7.89 -3.98 -17.05
CA TYR A 214 -7.91 -4.70 -15.77
C TYR A 214 -9.34 -5.03 -15.30
N GLY A 215 -10.32 -4.18 -15.61
CA GLY A 215 -11.73 -4.49 -15.35
C GLY A 215 -12.18 -5.78 -16.04
N LYS A 216 -11.86 -5.94 -17.33
CA LYS A 216 -12.16 -7.20 -18.06
C LYS A 216 -11.45 -8.42 -17.48
N ARG A 217 -10.20 -8.25 -17.01
CA ARG A 217 -9.45 -9.33 -16.36
C ARG A 217 -10.03 -9.68 -14.99
N HIS A 218 -10.46 -8.67 -14.25
CA HIS A 218 -11.16 -8.82 -12.98
C HIS A 218 -12.44 -9.61 -13.16
N ASP A 219 -13.29 -9.25 -14.13
CA ASP A 219 -14.56 -9.95 -14.40
C ASP A 219 -14.32 -11.42 -14.80
N LEU A 220 -13.30 -11.67 -15.62
CA LEU A 220 -12.91 -13.03 -15.97
C LEU A 220 -12.43 -13.83 -14.74
N MET A 221 -11.55 -13.24 -13.93
CA MET A 221 -11.05 -13.89 -12.70
C MET A 221 -12.20 -14.19 -11.74
N THR A 222 -13.10 -13.23 -11.52
CA THR A 222 -14.31 -13.40 -10.70
C THR A 222 -15.17 -14.55 -11.20
N THR A 223 -15.38 -14.65 -12.53
CA THR A 223 -16.16 -15.74 -13.13
C THR A 223 -15.48 -17.10 -12.88
N CYS A 224 -14.16 -17.16 -13.05
CA CYS A 224 -13.40 -18.40 -12.82
C CYS A 224 -13.44 -18.81 -11.33
N LEU A 225 -13.24 -17.86 -10.41
CA LEU A 225 -13.24 -18.13 -8.97
C LEU A 225 -14.62 -18.56 -8.47
N ASN A 226 -15.69 -17.92 -8.95
CA ASN A 226 -17.05 -18.33 -8.61
C ASN A 226 -17.38 -19.77 -9.04
N SER A 227 -16.74 -20.27 -10.10
CA SER A 227 -16.90 -21.68 -10.51
C SER A 227 -16.16 -22.67 -9.60
N MET A 228 -15.34 -22.21 -8.67
CA MET A 228 -14.61 -23.02 -7.68
C MET A 228 -15.21 -22.97 -6.27
N ASP A 229 -16.37 -22.35 -6.10
CA ASP A 229 -17.04 -22.20 -4.78
C ASP A 229 -17.41 -23.58 -4.19
N ASP A 230 -17.88 -24.51 -5.03
CA ASP A 230 -18.18 -25.89 -4.63
C ASP A 230 -16.92 -26.66 -4.14
N ASP A 231 -15.74 -26.20 -4.51
CA ASP A 231 -14.44 -26.76 -4.07
C ASP A 231 -13.98 -26.14 -2.73
N GLY A 232 -14.77 -25.25 -2.13
CA GLY A 232 -14.46 -24.57 -0.86
C GLY A 232 -13.45 -23.44 -0.98
N VAL A 233 -13.21 -22.93 -2.18
CA VAL A 233 -12.40 -21.74 -2.43
C VAL A 233 -13.27 -20.50 -2.24
N THR A 234 -12.87 -19.60 -1.34
CA THR A 234 -13.61 -18.35 -1.10
C THR A 234 -12.71 -17.12 -1.29
N TYR A 235 -13.32 -15.98 -1.58
CA TYR A 235 -12.60 -14.72 -1.75
C TYR A 235 -13.58 -13.53 -1.65
N ASN A 236 -13.03 -12.35 -1.36
CA ASN A 236 -13.76 -11.10 -1.50
C ASN A 236 -13.34 -10.43 -2.80
N ALA A 237 -14.30 -10.16 -3.70
CA ALA A 237 -14.02 -9.50 -4.97
C ALA A 237 -13.53 -8.06 -4.73
N PRO A 238 -12.30 -7.70 -5.10
CA PRO A 238 -11.78 -6.36 -4.87
C PRO A 238 -12.51 -5.34 -5.74
N SER A 239 -12.74 -4.14 -5.22
CA SER A 239 -13.36 -3.04 -5.97
C SER A 239 -12.38 -2.32 -6.91
N GLY A 240 -11.14 -2.74 -6.92
CA GLY A 240 -10.05 -2.20 -7.75
C GLY A 240 -8.71 -2.87 -7.42
N GLY A 241 -7.62 -2.24 -7.83
CA GLY A 241 -6.28 -2.76 -7.63
C GLY A 241 -5.94 -3.91 -8.57
N LEU A 242 -4.99 -4.74 -8.16
CA LEU A 242 -4.42 -5.79 -9.01
C LEU A 242 -4.46 -7.17 -8.36
N ASN A 243 -4.90 -7.28 -7.11
CA ASN A 243 -4.77 -8.49 -6.31
C ASN A 243 -6.13 -9.11 -6.01
N PHE A 244 -6.20 -10.43 -6.10
CA PHE A 244 -7.23 -11.26 -5.50
C PHE A 244 -6.62 -12.02 -4.34
N TRP A 245 -7.25 -11.96 -3.18
CA TRP A 245 -6.87 -12.72 -1.99
C TRP A 245 -7.82 -13.89 -1.82
N ILE A 246 -7.27 -15.09 -1.93
CA ILE A 246 -8.03 -16.34 -2.00
C ILE A 246 -7.87 -17.08 -0.69
N ASN A 247 -8.97 -17.50 -0.08
CA ASN A 247 -8.97 -18.45 1.01
C ASN A 247 -9.01 -19.86 0.45
N LEU A 248 -8.08 -20.70 0.88
CA LEU A 248 -8.00 -22.09 0.49
C LEU A 248 -8.90 -22.94 1.38
N PRO A 249 -9.43 -24.07 0.87
CA PRO A 249 -10.18 -25.03 1.66
C PRO A 249 -9.34 -25.61 2.81
N ASP A 250 -10.01 -26.08 3.85
CA ASP A 250 -9.36 -26.73 5.00
C ASP A 250 -8.46 -27.89 4.56
N GLY A 251 -7.27 -27.94 5.14
CA GLY A 251 -6.29 -28.97 4.86
C GLY A 251 -5.42 -28.75 3.62
N ILE A 252 -5.69 -27.69 2.84
CA ILE A 252 -4.84 -27.30 1.69
C ILE A 252 -3.89 -26.19 2.13
N ASN A 253 -2.59 -26.42 1.91
CA ASN A 253 -1.52 -25.49 2.25
C ASN A 253 -1.12 -24.68 1.00
N ASP A 254 -0.88 -23.39 1.17
CA ASP A 254 -0.49 -22.44 0.12
C ASP A 254 0.79 -22.87 -0.63
N MET A 255 1.77 -23.44 0.10
CA MET A 255 3.01 -23.94 -0.50
C MET A 255 2.80 -25.21 -1.36
N GLN A 256 1.78 -26.02 -1.05
CA GLN A 256 1.41 -27.15 -1.91
C GLN A 256 0.89 -26.66 -3.26
N ILE A 257 0.00 -25.65 -3.24
CA ILE A 257 -0.52 -25.02 -4.46
C ILE A 257 0.60 -24.31 -5.23
N TYR A 258 1.46 -23.55 -4.54
CA TYR A 258 2.61 -22.90 -5.16
C TYR A 258 3.50 -23.92 -5.91
N ASN A 259 3.86 -25.02 -5.25
CA ASN A 259 4.70 -26.05 -5.84
C ASN A 259 4.03 -26.80 -7.02
N ALA A 260 2.71 -26.98 -6.98
CA ALA A 260 1.94 -27.54 -8.08
C ALA A 260 1.88 -26.57 -9.27
N ALA A 261 1.57 -25.30 -9.01
CA ALA A 261 1.47 -24.25 -10.03
C ALA A 261 2.80 -24.04 -10.79
N ILE A 262 3.94 -24.06 -10.08
CA ILE A 262 5.27 -23.94 -10.71
C ILE A 262 5.53 -25.06 -11.72
N LYS A 263 5.08 -26.30 -11.45
CA LYS A 263 5.21 -27.43 -12.41
C LYS A 263 4.45 -27.15 -13.70
N GLU A 264 3.32 -26.46 -13.58
CA GLU A 264 2.49 -26.01 -14.71
C GLU A 264 2.95 -24.67 -15.31
N LYS A 265 4.10 -24.12 -14.87
CA LYS A 265 4.67 -22.84 -15.29
C LYS A 265 3.79 -21.62 -14.92
N ILE A 266 2.99 -21.75 -13.88
CA ILE A 266 2.17 -20.69 -13.31
C ILE A 266 2.83 -20.20 -12.01
N VAL A 267 2.90 -18.89 -11.82
CA VAL A 267 3.43 -18.27 -10.60
C VAL A 267 2.28 -17.67 -9.81
N VAL A 268 2.07 -18.16 -8.61
CA VAL A 268 1.16 -17.59 -7.62
C VAL A 268 1.97 -17.10 -6.41
N ALA A 269 1.42 -16.21 -5.59
CA ALA A 269 2.10 -15.81 -4.36
C ALA A 269 1.47 -16.55 -3.17
N PRO A 270 2.24 -17.37 -2.43
CA PRO A 270 1.73 -18.01 -1.22
C PRO A 270 1.37 -16.95 -0.17
N GLY A 271 0.26 -17.17 0.53
CA GLY A 271 -0.26 -16.25 1.53
C GLY A 271 0.66 -16.06 2.71
N SER A 272 1.34 -17.13 3.12
CA SER A 272 2.32 -17.12 4.21
C SER A 272 3.44 -16.08 4.05
N ALA A 273 3.75 -15.68 2.81
CA ALA A 273 4.76 -14.66 2.53
C ALA A 273 4.35 -13.22 2.97
N PHE A 274 3.09 -13.01 3.34
CA PHE A 274 2.55 -11.71 3.74
C PHE A 274 2.32 -11.58 5.26
N TYR A 275 2.61 -12.64 6.03
CA TYR A 275 2.56 -12.66 7.49
C TYR A 275 3.98 -12.68 8.04
N MET A 276 4.24 -11.92 9.10
CA MET A 276 5.59 -11.78 9.65
C MET A 276 6.14 -13.08 10.25
N ASP A 277 5.24 -13.90 10.81
CA ASP A 277 5.54 -15.17 11.45
C ASP A 277 5.38 -16.38 10.53
N CYS A 278 4.95 -16.15 9.27
CA CYS A 278 4.64 -17.18 8.28
C CYS A 278 3.69 -18.28 8.84
N SER A 279 2.82 -17.95 9.80
CA SER A 279 1.94 -18.92 10.49
C SER A 279 0.68 -19.29 9.70
N GLU A 280 0.23 -18.40 8.82
CA GLU A 280 -0.99 -18.56 8.04
C GLU A 280 -0.66 -19.17 6.67
N HIS A 281 -1.20 -20.36 6.39
CA HIS A 281 -0.91 -21.10 5.17
C HIS A 281 -2.14 -21.44 4.31
N ASN A 282 -3.25 -20.77 4.59
CA ASN A 282 -4.53 -21.05 3.94
C ASN A 282 -4.95 -19.97 2.93
N HIS A 283 -4.00 -19.20 2.43
CA HIS A 283 -4.29 -18.12 1.49
C HIS A 283 -3.36 -18.15 0.26
N LEU A 284 -3.87 -17.58 -0.83
CA LEU A 284 -3.07 -17.27 -2.02
C LEU A 284 -3.36 -15.84 -2.49
N ARG A 285 -2.34 -15.16 -3.00
CA ARG A 285 -2.54 -13.95 -3.79
C ARG A 285 -2.37 -14.26 -5.28
N LEU A 286 -3.40 -13.92 -6.05
CA LEU A 286 -3.37 -13.88 -7.52
C LEU A 286 -3.37 -12.41 -7.97
N GLY A 287 -2.61 -12.09 -9.07
CA GLY A 287 -2.52 -10.73 -9.58
C GLY A 287 -1.95 -10.62 -10.98
#